data_088fb8a2cedabbeb8e2f2cdffc5ac82b
#
_entry.id   088fb8a2cedabbeb8e2f2cdffc5ac82b
#
_cell.length_a   1.000
_cell.length_b   1.000
_cell.length_c   1.000
_cell.angle_alpha   90.00
_cell.angle_beta   90.00
_cell.angle_gamma   90.00
#
_symmetry.space_group_name_H-M   'P 1'
#
loop_
_entity.id
_entity.type
_entity.pdbx_description
1 polymer ?
#
loop_
_entity_poly.entity_id
_entity_poly.type
_entity_poly.pdbx_seq_one_letter_code
_entity_poly.pdbx_strand_id
1 'polypeptide(L)'
;FGLMRVVTTIDELNIRGFEADFNAVVTENLSLFGGVGFIDSEIKQNTHRPLSVGNEAPQTPDRTYNLGAEFDTEVATGVNLVARFDWQYVGETWFHAMQGEQSPTIWNVFYGETLGSAPDQDFSNAKRDAYNTLNARLSLSGEQWDVTLWGKNITDEEYLEEVIQAPEFGGSFIHPGARDSYGVDFSYRF
;
A
#
# COMPACT_ATOMS: atom_id res chain seq x y z
N PHE A 1 21.59 0.39 -30.42
CA PHE A 1 20.86 -0.42 -29.43
C PHE A 1 19.71 0.41 -28.87
N GLY A 2 18.47 -0.05 -29.05
CA GLY A 2 17.29 0.58 -28.45
C GLY A 2 16.83 -0.22 -27.24
N LEU A 3 16.54 0.45 -26.12
CA LEU A 3 15.84 -0.14 -25.00
C LEU A 3 14.37 -0.35 -25.39
N MET A 4 13.87 -1.57 -25.28
CA MET A 4 12.47 -1.88 -25.52
C MET A 4 11.85 -2.41 -24.22
N ARG A 5 10.78 -1.76 -23.77
CA ARG A 5 9.89 -2.34 -22.74
C ARG A 5 8.90 -3.26 -23.41
N VAL A 6 8.84 -4.49 -22.92
CA VAL A 6 7.85 -5.48 -23.36
C VAL A 6 6.90 -5.72 -22.19
N VAL A 7 5.61 -5.55 -22.45
CA VAL A 7 4.56 -5.97 -21.52
C VAL A 7 4.29 -7.45 -21.76
N THR A 8 4.41 -8.26 -20.73
CA THR A 8 4.08 -9.67 -20.76
C THR A 8 3.00 -9.98 -19.73
N THR A 9 2.25 -11.03 -19.93
CA THR A 9 1.22 -11.51 -19.03
C THR A 9 1.72 -12.70 -18.22
N ILE A 10 1.23 -12.83 -16.99
CA ILE A 10 1.27 -14.08 -16.23
C ILE A 10 0.18 -14.97 -16.82
N ASP A 11 0.54 -16.19 -17.26
CA ASP A 11 -0.39 -17.05 -17.98
C ASP A 11 -1.48 -17.63 -17.07
N GLU A 12 -1.12 -18.01 -15.84
CA GLU A 12 -2.07 -18.53 -14.85
C GLU A 12 -1.69 -18.07 -13.44
N LEU A 13 -2.66 -17.46 -12.76
CA LEU A 13 -2.55 -16.97 -11.40
C LEU A 13 -3.75 -17.49 -10.58
N ASN A 14 -3.46 -18.16 -9.47
CA ASN A 14 -4.48 -18.60 -8.53
C ASN A 14 -4.53 -17.62 -7.36
N ILE A 15 -5.70 -17.06 -7.09
CA ILE A 15 -5.94 -16.17 -5.96
C ILE A 15 -7.15 -16.68 -5.19
N ARG A 16 -7.00 -16.79 -3.87
CA ARG A 16 -8.07 -17.13 -2.93
C ARG A 16 -8.02 -16.16 -1.78
N GLY A 17 -9.18 -15.82 -1.24
CA GLY A 17 -9.21 -14.84 -0.15
C GLY A 17 -10.49 -14.91 0.66
N PHE A 18 -10.46 -14.17 1.74
CA PHE A 18 -11.58 -13.93 2.63
C PHE A 18 -11.58 -12.46 3.00
N GLU A 19 -12.75 -11.83 2.97
CA GLU A 19 -12.97 -10.46 3.42
C GLU A 19 -14.16 -10.41 4.36
N ALA A 20 -14.07 -9.55 5.37
CA ALA A 20 -15.17 -9.26 6.27
C ALA A 20 -15.10 -7.82 6.76
N ASP A 21 -16.27 -7.17 6.79
CA ASP A 21 -16.42 -5.80 7.27
C ASP A 21 -17.48 -5.75 8.38
N PHE A 22 -17.31 -4.79 9.28
CA PHE A 22 -18.30 -4.50 10.29
C PHE A 22 -18.50 -2.99 10.45
N ASN A 23 -19.70 -2.63 10.89
CA ASN A 23 -20.06 -1.30 11.36
C ASN A 23 -20.98 -1.46 12.58
N ALA A 24 -20.62 -0.83 13.69
CA ALA A 24 -21.32 -0.96 14.95
C ALA A 24 -21.51 0.41 15.62
N VAL A 25 -22.77 0.73 15.92
CA VAL A 25 -23.11 1.85 16.81
C VAL A 25 -23.04 1.34 18.24
N VAL A 26 -21.97 1.74 18.95
CA VAL A 26 -21.68 1.27 20.32
C VAL A 26 -22.49 2.05 21.35
N THR A 27 -22.62 3.37 21.14
CA THR A 27 -23.47 4.27 21.89
C THR A 27 -24.16 5.26 20.96
N GLU A 28 -25.01 6.13 21.49
CA GLU A 28 -25.60 7.21 20.67
C GLU A 28 -24.56 8.13 20.04
N ASN A 29 -23.35 8.20 20.64
CA ASN A 29 -22.29 9.10 20.22
C ASN A 29 -21.07 8.37 19.61
N LEU A 30 -20.96 7.04 19.72
CA LEU A 30 -19.77 6.29 19.33
C LEU A 30 -20.10 5.21 18.32
N SER A 31 -19.48 5.30 17.16
CA SER A 31 -19.50 4.27 16.12
C SER A 31 -18.11 3.69 15.91
N LEU A 32 -18.04 2.38 15.71
CA LEU A 32 -16.84 1.65 15.32
C LEU A 32 -17.09 0.97 13.97
N PHE A 33 -16.07 0.98 13.12
CA PHE A 33 -16.11 0.30 11.83
C PHE A 33 -14.75 -0.29 11.51
N GLY A 34 -14.74 -1.32 10.69
CA GLY A 34 -13.48 -1.92 10.29
C GLY A 34 -13.67 -3.08 9.34
N GLY A 35 -12.55 -3.60 8.86
CA GLY A 35 -12.53 -4.71 7.95
C GLY A 35 -11.22 -5.48 8.04
N VAL A 36 -11.27 -6.70 7.57
CA VAL A 36 -10.12 -7.60 7.44
C VAL A 36 -10.17 -8.24 6.06
N GLY A 37 -9.00 -8.35 5.43
CA GLY A 37 -8.81 -9.07 4.19
C GLY A 37 -7.61 -10.00 4.30
N PHE A 38 -7.75 -11.21 3.77
CA PHE A 38 -6.68 -12.20 3.65
C PHE A 38 -6.67 -12.72 2.23
N ILE A 39 -5.49 -12.75 1.62
CA ILE A 39 -5.29 -13.21 0.26
C ILE A 39 -4.15 -14.21 0.24
N ASP A 40 -4.41 -15.36 -0.36
CA ASP A 40 -3.41 -16.36 -0.74
C ASP A 40 -3.34 -16.39 -2.26
N SER A 41 -2.15 -16.16 -2.80
CA SER A 41 -1.95 -16.06 -4.24
C SER A 41 -0.74 -16.85 -4.68
N GLU A 42 -0.81 -17.48 -5.85
CA GLU A 42 0.29 -18.27 -6.41
C GLU A 42 0.29 -18.21 -7.93
N ILE A 43 1.43 -17.88 -8.50
CA ILE A 43 1.67 -17.95 -9.94
C ILE A 43 1.79 -19.43 -10.33
N LYS A 44 0.87 -19.94 -11.11
CA LYS A 44 0.83 -21.34 -11.57
C LYS A 44 1.54 -21.55 -12.89
N GLN A 45 1.49 -20.55 -13.77
CA GLN A 45 2.19 -20.60 -15.06
C GLN A 45 2.64 -19.20 -15.46
N ASN A 46 3.90 -19.10 -15.92
CA ASN A 46 4.45 -17.90 -16.51
C ASN A 46 5.50 -18.29 -17.57
N THR A 47 5.10 -18.32 -18.83
CA THR A 47 5.96 -18.72 -19.95
C THR A 47 7.14 -17.76 -20.13
N HIS A 48 6.96 -16.48 -19.86
CA HIS A 48 8.01 -15.47 -20.01
C HIS A 48 9.00 -15.44 -18.83
N ARG A 49 8.56 -15.91 -17.65
CA ARG A 49 9.36 -15.95 -16.42
C ARG A 49 9.12 -17.26 -15.65
N PRO A 50 9.59 -18.39 -16.17
CA PRO A 50 9.31 -19.71 -15.55
C PRO A 50 9.76 -19.83 -14.08
N LEU A 51 10.80 -19.09 -13.68
CA LEU A 51 11.30 -19.08 -12.29
C LEU A 51 10.33 -18.35 -11.31
N SER A 52 9.33 -17.66 -11.82
CA SER A 52 8.32 -17.03 -10.96
C SER A 52 7.17 -17.97 -10.58
N VAL A 53 7.15 -19.18 -11.11
CA VAL A 53 6.12 -20.18 -10.74
C VAL A 53 6.30 -20.57 -9.27
N GLY A 54 5.20 -20.51 -8.50
CA GLY A 54 5.20 -20.70 -7.06
C GLY A 54 5.28 -19.40 -6.26
N ASN A 55 5.62 -18.28 -6.89
CA ASN A 55 5.67 -16.98 -6.24
C ASN A 55 4.27 -16.37 -6.08
N GLU A 56 4.18 -15.38 -5.19
CA GLU A 56 2.95 -14.63 -4.94
C GLU A 56 2.62 -13.65 -6.09
N ALA A 57 1.36 -13.23 -6.15
CA ALA A 57 0.93 -12.20 -7.08
C ALA A 57 1.60 -10.85 -6.77
N PRO A 58 2.19 -10.16 -7.76
CA PRO A 58 2.69 -8.81 -7.54
C PRO A 58 1.61 -7.84 -7.07
N GLN A 59 1.98 -6.86 -6.25
CA GLN A 59 1.12 -5.79 -5.74
C GLN A 59 -0.12 -6.30 -4.96
N THR A 60 -0.03 -7.49 -4.40
CA THR A 60 -1.11 -8.14 -3.67
C THR A 60 -0.63 -8.44 -2.25
N PRO A 61 -1.01 -7.63 -1.24
CA PRO A 61 -0.67 -7.92 0.15
C PRO A 61 -1.40 -9.19 0.63
N ASP A 62 -0.72 -9.99 1.44
CA ASP A 62 -1.28 -11.21 2.02
C ASP A 62 -2.44 -10.95 2.98
N ARG A 63 -2.45 -9.76 3.62
CA ARG A 63 -3.46 -9.35 4.58
C ARG A 63 -3.59 -7.84 4.67
N THR A 64 -4.79 -7.40 4.93
CA THR A 64 -5.12 -6.01 5.22
C THR A 64 -6.07 -5.91 6.40
N TYR A 65 -5.86 -4.91 7.25
CA TYR A 65 -6.78 -4.58 8.34
C TYR A 65 -7.09 -3.09 8.29
N ASN A 66 -8.31 -2.73 8.60
CA ASN A 66 -8.68 -1.36 8.89
C ASN A 66 -9.57 -1.31 10.13
N LEU A 67 -9.40 -0.29 10.93
CA LEU A 67 -10.22 -0.05 12.11
C LEU A 67 -10.41 1.46 12.26
N GLY A 68 -11.66 1.88 12.39
CA GLY A 68 -12.01 3.27 12.62
C GLY A 68 -12.95 3.44 13.80
N ALA A 69 -12.87 4.61 14.39
CA ALA A 69 -13.77 5.06 15.45
C ALA A 69 -14.22 6.49 15.16
N GLU A 70 -15.51 6.75 15.31
CA GLU A 70 -16.08 8.07 15.19
C GLU A 70 -16.95 8.38 16.42
N PHE A 71 -16.63 9.51 17.05
CA PHE A 71 -17.37 10.04 18.18
C PHE A 71 -18.01 11.37 17.74
N ASP A 72 -19.32 11.47 17.90
CA ASP A 72 -20.13 12.62 17.52
C ASP A 72 -20.98 13.07 18.70
N THR A 73 -20.91 14.35 19.09
CA THR A 73 -21.71 14.89 20.19
C THR A 73 -21.90 16.40 20.06
N GLU A 74 -23.03 16.88 20.53
CA GLU A 74 -23.27 18.31 20.74
C GLU A 74 -22.52 18.79 21.99
N VAL A 75 -21.55 19.73 21.82
CA VAL A 75 -20.74 20.27 22.90
C VAL A 75 -21.25 21.59 23.43
N ALA A 76 -22.07 22.30 22.65
CA ALA A 76 -22.81 23.52 23.05
C ALA A 76 -24.03 23.65 22.12
N THR A 77 -25.01 24.45 22.52
CA THR A 77 -26.24 24.66 21.71
C THR A 77 -25.89 25.03 20.27
N GLY A 78 -26.22 24.16 19.33
CA GLY A 78 -25.95 24.33 17.90
C GLY A 78 -24.49 24.20 17.51
N VAL A 79 -23.63 23.60 18.38
CA VAL A 79 -22.22 23.30 18.07
C VAL A 79 -21.97 21.81 18.24
N ASN A 80 -21.64 21.16 17.14
CA ASN A 80 -21.35 19.74 17.10
C ASN A 80 -19.85 19.47 17.01
N LEU A 81 -19.37 18.45 17.75
CA LEU A 81 -18.01 17.93 17.72
C LEU A 81 -18.01 16.53 17.12
N VAL A 82 -17.21 16.35 16.08
CA VAL A 82 -16.92 15.02 15.51
C VAL A 82 -15.43 14.74 15.65
N ALA A 83 -15.09 13.66 16.32
CA ALA A 83 -13.72 13.14 16.40
C ALA A 83 -13.67 11.79 15.69
N ARG A 84 -12.72 11.63 14.74
CA ARG A 84 -12.56 10.41 13.96
C ARG A 84 -11.12 9.98 13.94
N PHE A 85 -10.90 8.67 14.07
CA PHE A 85 -9.63 7.98 13.92
C PHE A 85 -9.77 6.84 12.92
N ASP A 86 -8.79 6.69 12.04
CA ASP A 86 -8.72 5.63 11.05
C ASP A 86 -7.33 5.01 11.09
N TRP A 87 -7.25 3.76 11.49
CA TRP A 87 -6.03 2.96 11.46
C TRP A 87 -6.09 1.96 10.32
N GLN A 88 -4.99 1.81 9.59
CA GLN A 88 -4.84 0.85 8.50
C GLN A 88 -3.55 0.07 8.66
N TYR A 89 -3.61 -1.23 8.43
CA TYR A 89 -2.46 -2.12 8.30
C TYR A 89 -2.47 -2.77 6.92
N VAL A 90 -1.30 -2.80 6.27
CA VAL A 90 -1.08 -3.47 5.00
C VAL A 90 0.07 -4.46 5.18
N GLY A 91 -0.15 -5.72 4.86
CA GLY A 91 0.82 -6.78 4.95
C GLY A 91 1.98 -6.63 3.95
N GLU A 92 2.93 -7.52 4.05
CA GLU A 92 4.05 -7.59 3.12
C GLU A 92 3.55 -7.68 1.68
N THR A 93 4.28 -7.06 0.76
CA THR A 93 3.84 -6.99 -0.64
C THR A 93 5.04 -7.08 -1.57
N TRP A 94 5.00 -8.03 -2.47
CA TRP A 94 5.94 -8.09 -3.58
C TRP A 94 5.49 -7.18 -4.73
N PHE A 95 6.42 -6.45 -5.33
CA PHE A 95 6.12 -5.57 -6.47
C PHE A 95 6.44 -6.20 -7.82
N HIS A 96 7.07 -7.38 -7.83
CA HIS A 96 7.52 -8.06 -9.04
C HIS A 96 7.18 -9.56 -9.00
N ALA A 97 6.98 -10.17 -10.16
CA ALA A 97 6.73 -11.61 -10.26
C ALA A 97 7.95 -12.44 -9.84
N MET A 98 9.16 -11.94 -10.09
CA MET A 98 10.40 -12.54 -9.56
C MET A 98 10.58 -12.09 -8.11
N GLN A 99 10.81 -13.04 -7.20
CA GLN A 99 10.78 -12.82 -5.75
C GLN A 99 12.02 -13.48 -5.11
N GLY A 100 13.17 -12.80 -5.24
CA GLY A 100 14.43 -13.28 -4.71
C GLY A 100 15.24 -14.20 -5.64
N GLU A 101 14.63 -14.71 -6.69
CA GLU A 101 15.32 -15.57 -7.64
C GLU A 101 16.21 -14.74 -8.57
N GLN A 102 17.35 -15.30 -8.89
CA GLN A 102 18.22 -14.74 -9.91
C GLN A 102 17.70 -15.14 -11.29
N SER A 103 17.47 -14.18 -12.14
CA SER A 103 17.06 -14.40 -13.51
C SER A 103 18.07 -13.80 -14.47
N PRO A 104 18.68 -14.58 -15.37
CA PRO A 104 19.50 -13.99 -16.42
C PRO A 104 18.64 -13.09 -17.28
N THR A 105 19.09 -11.86 -17.48
CA THR A 105 18.51 -10.94 -18.42
C THR A 105 19.39 -10.79 -19.65
N ILE A 106 18.89 -10.11 -20.68
CA ILE A 106 19.71 -9.78 -21.85
C ILE A 106 20.96 -8.97 -21.46
N TRP A 107 20.88 -8.23 -20.37
CA TRP A 107 22.02 -7.47 -19.84
C TRP A 107 23.09 -8.35 -19.23
N ASN A 108 22.74 -9.47 -18.60
CA ASN A 108 23.70 -10.46 -18.12
C ASN A 108 24.50 -11.04 -19.29
N VAL A 109 23.83 -11.34 -20.40
CA VAL A 109 24.49 -11.83 -21.61
C VAL A 109 25.40 -10.73 -22.17
N PHE A 110 24.90 -9.50 -22.32
CA PHE A 110 25.68 -8.38 -22.85
C PHE A 110 26.91 -8.06 -21.99
N TYR A 111 26.73 -7.96 -20.68
CA TYR A 111 27.85 -7.69 -19.75
C TYR A 111 28.83 -8.87 -19.66
N GLY A 112 28.32 -10.10 -19.69
CA GLY A 112 29.16 -11.31 -19.72
C GLY A 112 30.04 -11.35 -20.93
N GLU A 113 29.51 -11.03 -22.12
CA GLU A 113 30.27 -11.00 -23.37
C GLU A 113 31.21 -9.80 -23.51
N THR A 114 30.83 -8.63 -22.98
CA THR A 114 31.60 -7.39 -23.16
C THR A 114 32.56 -7.08 -22.02
N LEU A 115 32.21 -7.42 -20.79
CA LEU A 115 32.97 -7.10 -19.59
C LEU A 115 33.49 -8.34 -18.86
N GLY A 116 33.15 -9.54 -19.30
CA GLY A 116 33.57 -10.80 -18.72
C GLY A 116 32.87 -11.15 -17.38
N SER A 117 31.98 -10.29 -16.91
CA SER A 117 31.16 -10.53 -15.73
C SER A 117 29.85 -9.76 -15.80
N ALA A 118 28.76 -10.37 -15.36
CA ALA A 118 27.48 -9.74 -15.22
C ALA A 118 27.10 -9.65 -13.74
N PRO A 119 26.53 -8.53 -13.27
CA PRO A 119 26.00 -8.47 -11.91
C PRO A 119 24.85 -9.48 -11.77
N ASP A 120 24.82 -10.15 -10.63
CA ASP A 120 23.67 -10.97 -10.26
C ASP A 120 22.43 -10.09 -10.13
N GLN A 121 21.31 -10.61 -10.61
CA GLN A 121 20.02 -9.93 -10.51
C GLN A 121 19.22 -10.58 -9.39
N ASP A 122 19.28 -9.94 -8.24
CA ASP A 122 18.52 -10.31 -7.08
C ASP A 122 17.28 -9.43 -7.01
N PHE A 123 16.11 -10.06 -6.95
CA PHE A 123 14.81 -9.40 -6.81
C PHE A 123 14.30 -9.38 -5.36
N SER A 124 15.11 -9.76 -4.38
CA SER A 124 14.73 -9.76 -2.96
C SER A 124 14.28 -8.39 -2.46
N ASN A 125 14.83 -7.32 -3.05
CA ASN A 125 14.44 -5.94 -2.74
C ASN A 125 13.17 -5.46 -3.48
N ALA A 126 12.51 -6.32 -4.27
CA ALA A 126 11.19 -6.04 -4.85
C ALA A 126 10.05 -6.22 -3.84
N LYS A 127 10.35 -6.24 -2.56
CA LYS A 127 9.42 -6.45 -1.47
C LYS A 127 9.31 -5.19 -0.60
N ARG A 128 8.10 -4.92 -0.15
CA ARG A 128 7.83 -3.98 0.94
C ARG A 128 7.46 -4.77 2.18
N ASP A 129 8.04 -4.42 3.31
CA ASP A 129 7.61 -4.90 4.62
C ASP A 129 6.21 -4.41 4.97
N ALA A 130 5.54 -5.10 5.87
CA ALA A 130 4.25 -4.68 6.38
C ALA A 130 4.38 -3.32 7.09
N TYR A 131 3.35 -2.50 6.95
CA TYR A 131 3.30 -1.19 7.59
C TYR A 131 1.89 -0.86 8.10
N ASN A 132 1.79 0.17 8.92
CA ASN A 132 0.50 0.68 9.38
C ASN A 132 0.51 2.22 9.43
N THR A 133 -0.64 2.82 9.17
CA THR A 133 -0.83 4.26 9.25
C THR A 133 -2.00 4.60 10.16
N LEU A 134 -1.91 5.72 10.85
CA LEU A 134 -2.97 6.27 11.67
C LEU A 134 -3.30 7.68 11.19
N ASN A 135 -4.59 7.92 10.93
CA ASN A 135 -5.12 9.24 10.59
C ASN A 135 -6.08 9.69 11.70
N ALA A 136 -6.14 10.99 11.94
CA ALA A 136 -7.04 11.58 12.91
C ALA A 136 -7.69 12.85 12.37
N ARG A 137 -8.94 13.09 12.76
CA ARG A 137 -9.70 14.28 12.40
C ARG A 137 -10.55 14.73 13.57
N LEU A 138 -10.56 16.05 13.83
CA LEU A 138 -11.39 16.69 14.83
C LEU A 138 -12.11 17.86 14.18
N SER A 139 -13.44 17.82 14.11
CA SER A 139 -14.27 18.82 13.49
C SER A 139 -15.22 19.47 14.51
N LEU A 140 -15.32 20.77 14.46
CA LEU A 140 -16.34 21.56 15.15
C LEU A 140 -17.22 22.23 14.10
N SER A 141 -18.52 22.04 14.19
CA SER A 141 -19.49 22.56 13.24
C SER A 141 -20.57 23.39 13.95
N GLY A 142 -20.77 24.62 13.55
CA GLY A 142 -21.90 25.46 13.92
C GLY A 142 -22.90 25.62 12.75
N GLU A 143 -23.92 26.46 12.92
CA GLU A 143 -24.95 26.66 11.88
C GLU A 143 -24.38 27.12 10.54
N GLN A 144 -23.38 28.00 10.57
CA GLN A 144 -22.80 28.62 9.36
C GLN A 144 -21.32 28.41 9.18
N TRP A 145 -20.65 27.72 10.09
CA TRP A 145 -19.21 27.53 10.06
C TRP A 145 -18.81 26.12 10.41
N ASP A 146 -17.68 25.69 9.85
CA ASP A 146 -17.00 24.45 10.19
C ASP A 146 -15.50 24.72 10.35
N VAL A 147 -14.89 24.13 11.38
CA VAL A 147 -13.44 24.09 11.59
C VAL A 147 -13.02 22.64 11.74
N THR A 148 -12.07 22.21 10.96
CA THR A 148 -11.53 20.84 11.02
C THR A 148 -10.03 20.88 11.19
N LEU A 149 -9.53 20.23 12.22
CA LEU A 149 -8.12 19.85 12.36
C LEU A 149 -7.96 18.42 11.85
N TRP A 150 -6.94 18.16 11.05
CA TRP A 150 -6.67 16.80 10.59
C TRP A 150 -5.17 16.50 10.58
N GLY A 151 -4.85 15.22 10.74
CA GLY A 151 -3.52 14.66 10.54
C GLY A 151 -3.62 13.34 9.79
N LYS A 152 -2.73 13.15 8.84
CA LYS A 152 -2.54 11.90 8.10
C LYS A 152 -1.19 11.32 8.44
N ASN A 153 -1.13 9.99 8.55
CA ASN A 153 0.05 9.24 8.95
C ASN A 153 0.71 9.89 10.21
N ILE A 154 -0.10 10.14 11.24
CA ILE A 154 0.32 10.92 12.43
C ILE A 154 1.41 10.21 13.27
N THR A 155 1.66 8.95 12.99
CA THR A 155 2.76 8.15 13.56
C THR A 155 4.06 8.27 12.77
N ASP A 156 4.04 9.00 11.64
CA ASP A 156 5.15 9.19 10.71
C ASP A 156 5.80 7.87 10.27
N GLU A 157 4.96 6.88 9.97
CA GLU A 157 5.42 5.59 9.47
C GLU A 157 6.10 5.76 8.10
N GLU A 158 7.30 5.22 7.98
CA GLU A 158 8.05 5.21 6.72
C GLU A 158 7.80 3.88 5.99
N TYR A 159 7.26 3.94 4.79
CA TYR A 159 7.02 2.78 3.96
C TYR A 159 7.28 3.07 2.49
N LEU A 160 7.44 2.02 1.69
CA LEU A 160 7.54 2.12 0.25
C LEU A 160 6.16 1.94 -0.39
N GLU A 161 5.73 2.90 -1.19
CA GLU A 161 4.50 2.79 -1.97
C GLU A 161 4.70 1.87 -3.17
N GLU A 162 5.88 1.98 -3.83
CA GLU A 162 6.23 1.17 -4.99
C GLU A 162 7.74 0.92 -5.07
N VAL A 163 8.11 -0.25 -5.57
CA VAL A 163 9.46 -0.58 -6.00
C VAL A 163 9.43 -1.07 -7.44
N ILE A 164 10.07 -0.34 -8.34
CA ILE A 164 10.22 -0.72 -9.76
C ILE A 164 11.62 -1.29 -9.94
N GLN A 165 11.70 -2.58 -10.18
CA GLN A 165 12.95 -3.25 -10.50
C GLN A 165 13.48 -2.77 -11.86
N ALA A 166 14.72 -2.35 -11.88
CA ALA A 166 15.41 -1.84 -13.06
C ALA A 166 16.86 -2.36 -13.11
N PRO A 167 17.04 -3.67 -13.22
CA PRO A 167 18.35 -4.32 -13.17
C PRO A 167 19.28 -3.79 -14.27
N GLU A 168 18.75 -3.32 -15.39
CA GLU A 168 19.48 -2.67 -16.48
C GLU A 168 20.18 -1.36 -16.06
N PHE A 169 19.75 -0.75 -14.97
CA PHE A 169 20.38 0.43 -14.36
C PHE A 169 21.15 0.09 -13.08
N GLY A 170 21.29 -1.19 -12.76
CA GLY A 170 22.03 -1.67 -11.59
C GLY A 170 21.29 -1.48 -10.26
N GLY A 171 19.94 -1.41 -10.27
CA GLY A 171 19.19 -1.22 -9.04
C GLY A 171 17.67 -1.18 -9.24
N SER A 172 17.00 -0.40 -8.40
CA SER A 172 15.55 -0.23 -8.41
C SER A 172 15.20 1.25 -8.25
N PHE A 173 14.09 1.66 -8.84
CA PHE A 173 13.46 2.93 -8.52
C PHE A 173 12.47 2.70 -7.39
N ILE A 174 12.49 3.56 -6.38
CA ILE A 174 11.61 3.48 -5.22
C ILE A 174 10.71 4.72 -5.15
N HIS A 175 9.44 4.52 -4.80
CA HIS A 175 8.53 5.58 -4.42
C HIS A 175 8.25 5.44 -2.92
N PRO A 176 8.69 6.40 -2.08
CA PRO A 176 8.31 6.41 -0.68
C PRO A 176 6.84 6.76 -0.51
N GLY A 177 6.21 6.18 0.49
CA GLY A 177 4.88 6.55 0.92
C GLY A 177 4.81 7.98 1.48
N ALA A 178 3.60 8.50 1.59
CA ALA A 178 3.38 9.83 2.12
C ALA A 178 3.80 9.90 3.61
N ARG A 179 4.62 10.88 3.95
CA ARG A 179 5.00 11.21 5.33
C ARG A 179 3.80 11.81 6.09
N ASP A 180 4.00 12.05 7.37
CA ASP A 180 3.03 12.76 8.19
C ASP A 180 2.65 14.12 7.59
N SER A 181 1.39 14.45 7.72
CA SER A 181 0.88 15.76 7.30
C SER A 181 -0.29 16.20 8.16
N TYR A 182 -0.36 17.49 8.41
CA TYR A 182 -1.36 18.11 9.28
C TYR A 182 -1.96 19.34 8.62
N GLY A 183 -3.20 19.62 8.91
CA GLY A 183 -3.85 20.80 8.37
C GLY A 183 -5.05 21.24 9.17
N VAL A 184 -5.52 22.44 8.79
CA VAL A 184 -6.74 23.07 9.32
C VAL A 184 -7.58 23.51 8.13
N ASP A 185 -8.82 23.08 8.11
CA ASP A 185 -9.81 23.53 7.15
C ASP A 185 -10.82 24.44 7.87
N PHE A 186 -11.18 25.53 7.25
CA PHE A 186 -12.25 26.42 7.71
C PHE A 186 -13.23 26.68 6.57
N SER A 187 -14.51 26.51 6.82
CA SER A 187 -15.56 26.90 5.90
C SER A 187 -16.60 27.78 6.56
N TYR A 188 -17.17 28.69 5.79
CA TYR A 188 -18.28 29.57 6.21
C TYR A 188 -19.34 29.67 5.12
N ARG A 189 -20.58 29.46 5.52
CA ARG A 189 -21.77 29.56 4.63
C ARG A 189 -22.51 30.87 4.91
N PHE A 190 -22.73 31.69 3.87
CA PHE A 190 -23.43 32.96 3.93
C PHE A 190 -24.93 32.80 3.75
#